data_333289c258ee802568a02ac30c7cf866
#
_entry.id   333289c258ee802568a02ac30c7cf866
#
_cell.length_a   1.000
_cell.length_b   1.000
_cell.length_c   1.000
_cell.angle_alpha   90.00
_cell.angle_beta   90.00
_cell.angle_gamma   90.00
#
_symmetry.space_group_name_H-M   'P 1'
#
loop_
_entity.id
_entity.type
_entity.pdbx_description
1 polymer ?
#
loop_
_entity_poly.entity_id
_entity_poly.type
_entity_poly.pdbx_seq_one_letter_code
_entity_poly.pdbx_strand_id
1 'polypeptide(L)'
;MLYTIPDYYHEFSCIAGECEDTCCAGWQIVADEAALKKYKKVTGSFRKRLRRSINWKEGTFKQDKNKRCTFLNDENLCDMYTALGEKSLCRTCKMYPRHIEEFEDVREMTLSVSCPEVARILLGKKEPVRFLTYESNKEEEYDDFDPFLYSKLVDARTVMIDILQDRSKKLDLRVGLVLAIAHDLQVRIKRDDIFSIDDVFEKYQTENAIRFVEAKLAGEEDYAFIMKMFQNQYLMERLRDDWEPHLLEAEQILYGESGCYT
;
A
#
# COMPACT_ATOMS: atom_id res chain seq x y z
N MET A 1 10.67 -21.76 5.66
CA MET A 1 9.89 -20.53 5.36
C MET A 1 10.65 -19.70 4.36
N LEU A 2 10.00 -19.34 3.27
CA LEU A 2 10.51 -18.49 2.20
C LEU A 2 10.07 -17.06 2.45
N TYR A 3 11.01 -16.12 2.47
CA TYR A 3 10.70 -14.69 2.61
C TYR A 3 10.86 -14.00 1.27
N THR A 4 9.87 -13.21 0.88
CA THR A 4 9.94 -12.38 -0.33
C THR A 4 9.77 -10.91 0.03
N ILE A 5 10.66 -10.06 -0.47
CA ILE A 5 10.64 -8.61 -0.28
C ILE A 5 10.92 -7.89 -1.60
N PRO A 6 10.40 -6.67 -1.83
CA PRO A 6 10.87 -5.84 -2.93
C PRO A 6 12.29 -5.35 -2.69
N ASP A 7 13.04 -5.12 -3.75
CA ASP A 7 14.46 -4.73 -3.70
C ASP A 7 14.73 -3.43 -2.93
N TYR A 8 13.75 -2.53 -2.88
CA TYR A 8 13.81 -1.27 -2.12
C TYR A 8 13.44 -1.41 -0.63
N TYR A 9 13.07 -2.60 -0.15
CA TYR A 9 12.58 -2.81 1.22
C TYR A 9 13.54 -2.31 2.30
N HIS A 10 14.83 -2.50 2.10
CA HIS A 10 15.88 -2.09 3.04
C HIS A 10 16.30 -0.62 2.89
N GLU A 11 15.86 0.08 1.87
CA GLU A 11 16.12 1.51 1.69
C GLU A 11 15.28 2.36 2.63
N PHE A 12 14.16 1.79 3.14
CA PHE A 12 13.27 2.51 4.03
C PHE A 12 13.88 2.73 5.41
N SER A 13 13.92 3.99 5.82
CA SER A 13 14.16 4.45 7.18
C SER A 13 13.15 5.53 7.55
N CYS A 14 12.55 5.44 8.75
CA CYS A 14 11.60 6.46 9.19
C CYS A 14 12.29 7.80 9.40
N ILE A 15 11.80 8.85 8.76
CA ILE A 15 12.31 10.23 8.85
C ILE A 15 11.72 11.01 10.04
N ALA A 16 10.90 10.35 10.87
CA ALA A 16 10.38 10.86 12.14
C ALA A 16 9.75 12.27 12.04
N GLY A 17 10.35 13.26 12.72
CA GLY A 17 9.84 14.63 12.75
C GLY A 17 9.91 15.40 11.42
N GLU A 18 10.69 14.91 10.47
CA GLU A 18 10.80 15.52 9.13
C GLU A 18 9.67 15.03 8.19
N CYS A 19 8.82 14.08 8.66
CA CYS A 19 7.74 13.54 7.88
C CYS A 19 6.62 14.56 7.70
N GLU A 20 6.26 14.85 6.46
CA GLU A 20 5.21 15.81 6.11
C GLU A 20 3.82 15.32 6.54
N ASP A 21 3.60 14.00 6.48
CA ASP A 21 2.34 13.36 6.86
C ASP A 21 2.61 12.19 7.81
N THR A 22 2.46 12.47 9.10
CA THR A 22 2.81 11.52 10.15
C THR A 22 1.83 10.37 10.28
N CYS A 23 2.33 9.13 10.29
CA CYS A 23 1.53 7.93 10.58
C CYS A 23 0.94 7.89 12.01
N CYS A 24 1.24 8.86 12.84
CA CYS A 24 0.64 9.03 14.17
C CYS A 24 -0.64 9.90 14.14
N ALA A 25 -1.18 10.18 12.96
CA ALA A 25 -2.43 10.92 12.77
C ALA A 25 -3.32 10.24 11.73
N GLY A 26 -4.62 10.61 11.70
CA GLY A 26 -5.57 10.17 10.69
C GLY A 26 -6.26 8.82 10.97
N TRP A 27 -5.64 7.90 11.66
CA TRP A 27 -6.18 6.56 11.93
C TRP A 27 -5.94 6.11 13.38
N GLN A 28 -6.76 5.18 13.85
CA GLN A 28 -6.70 4.71 15.23
C GLN A 28 -5.65 3.60 15.39
N ILE A 29 -4.69 3.82 16.28
CA ILE A 29 -3.63 2.86 16.56
C ILE A 29 -4.10 1.87 17.61
N VAL A 30 -4.13 0.58 17.26
CA VAL A 30 -4.41 -0.54 18.16
C VAL A 30 -3.11 -1.06 18.73
N ALA A 31 -3.05 -1.12 20.07
CA ALA A 31 -1.93 -1.71 20.79
C ALA A 31 -2.19 -3.21 21.05
N ASP A 32 -1.25 -4.05 20.66
CA ASP A 32 -1.33 -5.49 20.90
C ASP A 32 -1.33 -5.84 22.41
N GLU A 33 -1.83 -7.03 22.75
CA GLU A 33 -1.93 -7.46 24.16
C GLU A 33 -0.58 -7.47 24.91
N ALA A 34 0.50 -7.84 24.23
CA ALA A 34 1.83 -7.86 24.84
C ALA A 34 2.27 -6.44 25.20
N ALA A 35 2.02 -5.47 24.30
CA ALA A 35 2.26 -4.06 24.58
C ALA A 35 1.40 -3.56 25.75
N LEU A 36 0.09 -3.87 25.76
CA LEU A 36 -0.80 -3.47 26.87
C LEU A 36 -0.37 -4.05 28.21
N LYS A 37 0.04 -5.32 28.27
CA LYS A 37 0.60 -5.96 29.48
C LYS A 37 1.86 -5.24 29.94
N LYS A 38 2.73 -4.82 29.03
CA LYS A 38 3.93 -4.05 29.30
C LYS A 38 3.61 -2.65 29.82
N TYR A 39 2.67 -1.95 29.19
CA TYR A 39 2.26 -0.59 29.60
C TYR A 39 1.68 -0.53 31.01
N LYS A 40 0.98 -1.57 31.46
CA LYS A 40 0.50 -1.70 32.85
C LYS A 40 1.63 -1.71 33.87
N LYS A 41 2.81 -2.21 33.48
CA LYS A 41 4.00 -2.35 34.35
C LYS A 41 4.91 -1.12 34.34
N VAL A 42 4.69 -0.15 33.46
CA VAL A 42 5.51 1.07 33.40
C VAL A 42 5.41 1.85 34.69
N THR A 43 6.55 2.26 35.22
CA THR A 43 6.74 3.10 36.42
C THR A 43 7.38 4.44 36.05
N GLY A 44 7.58 5.32 37.02
CA GLY A 44 8.22 6.61 36.80
C GLY A 44 7.28 7.72 36.29
N SER A 45 7.85 8.84 35.87
CA SER A 45 7.12 10.06 35.54
C SER A 45 6.13 9.90 34.36
N PHE A 46 6.49 9.09 33.37
CA PHE A 46 5.66 8.88 32.18
C PHE A 46 4.43 7.99 32.42
N ARG A 47 4.38 7.22 33.53
CA ARG A 47 3.28 6.29 33.85
C ARG A 47 1.90 6.95 33.80
N LYS A 48 1.77 8.14 34.38
CA LYS A 48 0.46 8.85 34.47
C LYS A 48 -0.05 9.24 33.06
N ARG A 49 0.83 9.78 32.23
CA ARG A 49 0.51 10.12 30.84
C ARG A 49 0.12 8.89 30.03
N LEU A 50 0.95 7.84 30.11
CA LEU A 50 0.72 6.58 29.40
C LEU A 50 -0.68 6.00 29.71
N ARG A 51 -1.06 5.94 31.00
CA ARG A 51 -2.35 5.38 31.40
C ARG A 51 -3.54 6.22 30.95
N ARG A 52 -3.42 7.54 30.88
CA ARG A 52 -4.49 8.44 30.42
C ARG A 52 -4.67 8.43 28.90
N SER A 53 -3.61 8.13 28.18
CA SER A 53 -3.54 8.16 26.71
C SER A 53 -4.01 6.86 26.06
N ILE A 54 -4.38 5.84 26.83
CA ILE A 54 -4.85 4.54 26.31
C ILE A 54 -6.34 4.38 26.65
N ASN A 55 -7.12 3.93 25.66
CA ASN A 55 -8.43 3.33 25.89
C ASN A 55 -8.20 1.85 26.24
N TRP A 56 -8.22 1.53 27.52
CA TRP A 56 -7.90 0.18 28.03
C TRP A 56 -8.97 -0.86 27.68
N LYS A 57 -10.19 -0.44 27.38
CA LYS A 57 -11.27 -1.34 26.97
C LYS A 57 -11.09 -1.83 25.55
N GLU A 58 -10.70 -0.94 24.67
CA GLU A 58 -10.54 -1.19 23.23
C GLU A 58 -9.09 -1.51 22.87
N GLY A 59 -8.14 -1.29 23.76
CA GLY A 59 -6.72 -1.49 23.48
C GLY A 59 -6.13 -0.46 22.51
N THR A 60 -6.70 0.75 22.43
CA THR A 60 -6.30 1.74 21.44
C THR A 60 -5.65 2.97 22.08
N PHE A 61 -4.79 3.65 21.33
CA PHE A 61 -4.29 4.95 21.73
C PHE A 61 -5.36 6.02 21.49
N LYS A 62 -5.53 6.91 22.45
CA LYS A 62 -6.45 8.05 22.31
C LYS A 62 -5.89 9.04 21.29
N GLN A 63 -6.79 9.76 20.67
CA GLN A 63 -6.50 10.81 19.70
C GLN A 63 -7.10 12.14 20.18
N ASP A 64 -6.54 13.25 19.74
CA ASP A 64 -7.12 14.56 19.88
C ASP A 64 -8.24 14.81 18.84
N LYS A 65 -8.80 16.02 18.83
CA LYS A 65 -9.85 16.45 17.88
C LYS A 65 -9.42 16.42 16.41
N ASN A 66 -8.11 16.45 16.15
CA ASN A 66 -7.50 16.40 14.82
C ASN A 66 -7.04 14.99 14.46
N LYS A 67 -7.55 13.97 15.15
CA LYS A 67 -7.16 12.56 14.99
C LYS A 67 -5.66 12.29 15.21
N ARG A 68 -4.94 13.17 15.89
CA ARG A 68 -3.52 12.98 16.23
C ARG A 68 -3.38 12.12 17.48
N CYS A 69 -2.44 11.18 17.46
CA CYS A 69 -2.13 10.34 18.62
C CYS A 69 -1.70 11.23 19.80
N THR A 70 -2.23 10.96 21.00
CA THR A 70 -1.90 11.73 22.21
C THR A 70 -0.42 11.62 22.66
N PHE A 71 0.35 10.73 22.05
CA PHE A 71 1.80 10.65 22.25
C PHE A 71 2.61 11.47 21.23
N LEU A 72 1.99 11.97 20.18
CA LEU A 72 2.64 12.83 19.19
C LEU A 72 2.73 14.25 19.75
N ASN A 73 3.94 14.80 19.83
CA ASN A 73 4.17 16.16 20.29
C ASN A 73 4.15 17.20 19.14
N ASP A 74 4.38 18.45 19.47
CA ASP A 74 4.34 19.56 18.50
C ASP A 74 5.51 19.51 17.49
N GLU A 75 6.57 18.77 17.81
CA GLU A 75 7.72 18.52 16.91
C GLU A 75 7.51 17.28 16.02
N ASN A 76 6.28 16.72 15.97
CA ASN A 76 5.95 15.47 15.30
C ASN A 76 6.77 14.26 15.77
N LEU A 77 7.25 14.28 17.02
CA LEU A 77 7.95 13.17 17.64
C LEU A 77 7.06 12.43 18.64
N CYS A 78 7.32 11.13 18.81
CA CYS A 78 6.56 10.30 19.74
C CYS A 78 7.15 10.40 21.15
N ASP A 79 6.45 11.04 22.09
CA ASP A 79 6.89 11.16 23.49
C ASP A 79 7.03 9.82 24.20
N MET A 80 6.27 8.81 23.81
CA MET A 80 6.44 7.46 24.35
C MET A 80 7.78 6.85 23.91
N TYR A 81 8.15 7.05 22.64
CA TYR A 81 9.45 6.63 22.12
C TYR A 81 10.59 7.38 22.84
N THR A 82 10.47 8.69 22.96
CA THR A 82 11.48 9.54 23.61
C THR A 82 11.66 9.20 25.10
N ALA A 83 10.56 8.93 25.81
CA ALA A 83 10.62 8.68 27.26
C ALA A 83 10.97 7.22 27.62
N LEU A 84 10.61 6.24 26.80
CA LEU A 84 10.70 4.81 27.12
C LEU A 84 11.52 4.00 26.13
N GLY A 85 11.98 4.62 25.05
CA GLY A 85 12.77 4.00 23.98
C GLY A 85 11.94 3.16 23.00
N GLU A 86 12.58 2.72 21.92
CA GLU A 86 11.99 1.95 20.81
C GLU A 86 11.23 0.69 21.29
N LYS A 87 11.78 0.01 22.28
CA LYS A 87 11.16 -1.20 22.85
C LYS A 87 9.78 -0.95 23.47
N SER A 88 9.37 0.29 23.69
CA SER A 88 8.05 0.65 24.19
C SER A 88 6.96 0.65 23.13
N LEU A 89 7.31 0.75 21.86
CA LEU A 89 6.35 0.77 20.77
C LEU A 89 5.52 -0.53 20.73
N CYS A 90 4.22 -0.42 20.47
CA CYS A 90 3.37 -1.57 20.14
C CYS A 90 3.69 -2.10 18.74
N ARG A 91 3.19 -3.31 18.42
CA ARG A 91 3.45 -3.97 17.14
C ARG A 91 3.10 -3.05 15.97
N THR A 92 1.93 -2.43 15.98
CA THR A 92 1.47 -1.50 14.94
C THR A 92 2.46 -0.37 14.70
N CYS A 93 2.85 0.38 15.75
CA CYS A 93 3.79 1.49 15.63
C CYS A 93 5.19 1.06 15.20
N LYS A 94 5.61 -0.16 15.57
CA LYS A 94 6.93 -0.69 15.24
C LYS A 94 7.00 -1.22 13.81
N MET A 95 5.90 -1.79 13.32
CA MET A 95 5.86 -2.46 12.03
C MET A 95 5.56 -1.50 10.88
N TYR A 96 4.70 -0.50 11.08
CA TYR A 96 4.37 0.44 10.02
C TYR A 96 5.63 1.12 9.45
N PRO A 97 5.79 1.27 8.16
CA PRO A 97 4.87 0.93 7.06
C PRO A 97 5.03 -0.50 6.50
N ARG A 98 5.64 -1.39 7.25
CA ARG A 98 5.85 -2.78 6.82
C ARG A 98 4.53 -3.54 6.88
N HIS A 99 4.20 -4.18 5.78
CA HIS A 99 3.07 -5.09 5.65
C HIS A 99 3.59 -6.50 5.46
N ILE A 100 3.01 -7.47 6.17
CA ILE A 100 3.46 -8.87 6.17
C ILE A 100 2.24 -9.73 5.89
N GLU A 101 2.32 -10.52 4.83
CA GLU A 101 1.39 -11.59 4.50
C GLU A 101 2.08 -12.93 4.70
N GLU A 102 1.36 -13.88 5.28
CA GLU A 102 1.87 -15.20 5.62
C GLU A 102 1.01 -16.26 4.93
N PHE A 103 1.66 -17.15 4.17
CA PHE A 103 1.06 -18.22 3.39
C PHE A 103 1.84 -19.50 3.62
N GLU A 104 1.45 -20.31 4.59
CA GLU A 104 2.24 -21.49 5.01
C GLU A 104 3.73 -21.15 5.19
N ASP A 105 4.59 -21.79 4.40
CA ASP A 105 6.03 -21.59 4.41
C ASP A 105 6.51 -20.33 3.68
N VAL A 106 5.60 -19.47 3.22
CA VAL A 106 5.95 -18.22 2.52
C VAL A 106 5.52 -17.02 3.36
N ARG A 107 6.43 -16.07 3.51
CA ARG A 107 6.17 -14.76 4.12
C ARG A 107 6.55 -13.66 3.15
N GLU A 108 5.57 -12.91 2.70
CA GLU A 108 5.77 -11.75 1.85
C GLU A 108 5.76 -10.48 2.68
N MET A 109 6.81 -9.68 2.55
CA MET A 109 6.92 -8.41 3.27
C MET A 109 7.03 -7.27 2.27
N THR A 110 6.15 -6.30 2.41
CA THR A 110 6.11 -5.10 1.57
C THR A 110 6.15 -3.83 2.40
N LEU A 111 6.21 -2.68 1.75
CA LEU A 111 6.12 -1.37 2.37
C LEU A 111 4.88 -0.64 1.83
N SER A 112 4.05 -0.13 2.72
CA SER A 112 2.84 0.62 2.35
C SER A 112 3.19 1.99 1.78
N VAL A 113 2.70 2.28 0.58
CA VAL A 113 2.84 3.60 -0.08
C VAL A 113 2.02 4.71 0.59
N SER A 114 1.21 4.39 1.61
CA SER A 114 0.61 5.40 2.48
C SER A 114 1.63 6.11 3.37
N CYS A 115 2.87 5.62 3.42
CA CYS A 115 4.00 6.32 4.04
C CYS A 115 4.67 7.23 3.00
N PRO A 116 4.77 8.56 3.23
CA PRO A 116 5.38 9.50 2.28
C PRO A 116 6.82 9.12 1.90
N GLU A 117 7.60 8.63 2.85
CA GLU A 117 8.97 8.22 2.59
C GLU A 117 9.05 6.96 1.69
N VAL A 118 8.15 6.00 1.88
CA VAL A 118 8.04 4.85 0.97
C VAL A 118 7.60 5.30 -0.43
N ALA A 119 6.62 6.19 -0.51
CA ALA A 119 6.18 6.75 -1.79
C ALA A 119 7.33 7.49 -2.49
N ARG A 120 8.13 8.28 -1.77
CA ARG A 120 9.31 8.98 -2.29
C ARG A 120 10.36 8.01 -2.85
N ILE A 121 10.67 6.93 -2.12
CA ILE A 121 11.61 5.89 -2.57
C ILE A 121 11.09 5.26 -3.86
N LEU A 122 9.83 4.85 -3.89
CA LEU A 122 9.23 4.15 -5.03
C LEU A 122 9.12 5.06 -6.27
N LEU A 123 8.67 6.31 -6.11
CA LEU A 123 8.58 7.29 -7.19
C LEU A 123 9.96 7.72 -7.72
N GLY A 124 10.99 7.71 -6.86
CA GLY A 124 12.37 8.00 -7.25
C GLY A 124 13.06 6.87 -8.00
N LYS A 125 12.48 5.66 -7.97
CA LYS A 125 13.09 4.47 -8.58
C LYS A 125 12.98 4.51 -10.11
N LYS A 126 14.12 4.40 -10.79
CA LYS A 126 14.20 4.41 -12.27
C LYS A 126 14.14 3.00 -12.84
N GLU A 127 14.78 2.05 -12.16
CA GLU A 127 14.83 0.66 -12.56
C GLU A 127 13.54 -0.08 -12.16
N PRO A 128 13.13 -1.11 -12.90
CA PRO A 128 12.02 -1.97 -12.53
C PRO A 128 12.20 -2.56 -11.13
N VAL A 129 11.11 -2.64 -10.37
CA VAL A 129 11.12 -3.30 -9.06
C VAL A 129 11.38 -4.79 -9.23
N ARG A 130 12.28 -5.34 -8.42
CA ARG A 130 12.58 -6.78 -8.34
C ARG A 130 12.19 -7.30 -6.98
N PHE A 131 11.80 -8.58 -6.93
CA PHE A 131 11.49 -9.26 -5.68
C PHE A 131 12.64 -10.19 -5.33
N LEU A 132 13.14 -10.03 -4.10
CA LEU A 132 14.25 -10.81 -3.56
C LEU A 132 13.68 -11.87 -2.63
N THR A 133 14.23 -13.08 -2.70
CA THR A 133 13.76 -14.23 -1.95
C THR A 133 14.87 -14.77 -1.06
N TYR A 134 14.54 -15.09 0.20
CA TYR A 134 15.46 -15.71 1.17
C TYR A 134 14.80 -16.91 1.82
N GLU A 135 15.59 -17.91 2.17
CA GLU A 135 15.15 -19.06 2.92
C GLU A 135 15.45 -18.94 4.42
N SER A 136 14.58 -19.47 5.24
CA SER A 136 14.76 -19.58 6.69
C SER A 136 14.26 -20.96 7.17
N ASN A 137 14.88 -21.49 8.20
CA ASN A 137 14.56 -22.80 8.79
C ASN A 137 13.29 -22.80 9.67
N LYS A 138 12.38 -21.83 9.51
CA LYS A 138 11.09 -21.83 10.19
C LYS A 138 10.06 -22.53 9.30
N GLU A 139 9.25 -23.36 9.93
CA GLU A 139 8.09 -24.02 9.33
C GLU A 139 6.84 -23.54 10.07
N GLU A 140 5.79 -23.22 9.35
CA GLU A 140 4.46 -22.88 9.88
C GLU A 140 3.42 -23.56 8.97
N GLU A 141 2.41 -24.19 9.57
CA GLU A 141 1.31 -24.85 8.85
C GLU A 141 0.02 -24.03 9.04
N TYR A 142 -0.80 -23.98 8.00
CA TYR A 142 -2.11 -23.33 8.00
C TYR A 142 -3.18 -24.31 7.48
N ASP A 143 -4.29 -24.44 8.22
CA ASP A 143 -5.32 -25.44 7.93
C ASP A 143 -6.15 -25.17 6.66
N ASP A 144 -6.24 -23.91 6.19
CA ASP A 144 -7.11 -23.47 5.08
C ASP A 144 -6.33 -22.91 3.88
N PHE A 145 -5.14 -23.43 3.61
CA PHE A 145 -4.31 -22.95 2.51
C PHE A 145 -4.45 -23.84 1.26
N ASP A 146 -4.70 -23.22 0.09
CA ASP A 146 -4.66 -23.89 -1.22
C ASP A 146 -3.35 -23.57 -1.94
N PRO A 147 -2.36 -24.48 -1.92
CA PRO A 147 -1.06 -24.25 -2.52
C PRO A 147 -1.10 -24.14 -4.04
N PHE A 148 -2.05 -24.81 -4.70
CA PHE A 148 -2.18 -24.74 -6.16
C PHE A 148 -2.72 -23.40 -6.60
N LEU A 149 -3.79 -22.92 -5.98
CA LEU A 149 -4.33 -21.59 -6.26
C LEU A 149 -3.29 -20.50 -5.93
N TYR A 150 -2.61 -20.64 -4.80
CA TYR A 150 -1.56 -19.69 -4.42
C TYR A 150 -0.45 -19.62 -5.47
N SER A 151 0.07 -20.75 -5.92
CA SER A 151 1.11 -20.80 -6.96
C SER A 151 0.65 -20.08 -8.23
N LYS A 152 -0.57 -20.37 -8.71
CA LYS A 152 -1.11 -19.71 -9.91
C LYS A 152 -1.32 -18.20 -9.74
N LEU A 153 -1.70 -17.75 -8.54
CA LEU A 153 -1.81 -16.31 -8.25
C LEU A 153 -0.46 -15.61 -8.19
N VAL A 154 0.59 -16.28 -7.72
CA VAL A 154 1.97 -15.77 -7.74
C VAL A 154 2.47 -15.63 -9.19
N ASP A 155 2.23 -16.64 -10.03
CA ASP A 155 2.56 -16.59 -11.46
C ASP A 155 1.81 -15.44 -12.16
N ALA A 156 0.50 -15.30 -11.88
CA ALA A 156 -0.32 -14.23 -12.40
C ALA A 156 0.21 -12.85 -12.00
N ARG A 157 0.55 -12.67 -10.73
CA ARG A 157 1.13 -11.43 -10.22
C ARG A 157 2.43 -11.06 -10.94
N THR A 158 3.29 -12.05 -11.15
CA THR A 158 4.56 -11.86 -11.87
C THR A 158 4.30 -11.36 -13.29
N VAL A 159 3.44 -12.03 -14.05
CA VAL A 159 3.06 -11.62 -15.41
C VAL A 159 2.46 -10.20 -15.44
N MET A 160 1.56 -9.89 -14.50
CA MET A 160 0.92 -8.57 -14.41
C MET A 160 1.93 -7.46 -14.09
N ILE A 161 2.88 -7.72 -13.19
CA ILE A 161 3.93 -6.75 -12.84
C ILE A 161 4.86 -6.52 -14.04
N ASP A 162 5.24 -7.56 -14.76
CA ASP A 162 6.08 -7.44 -15.95
C ASP A 162 5.38 -6.59 -17.04
N ILE A 163 4.07 -6.81 -17.25
CA ILE A 163 3.27 -5.99 -18.18
C ILE A 163 3.24 -4.52 -17.71
N LEU A 164 2.99 -4.26 -16.42
CA LEU A 164 2.94 -2.89 -15.90
C LEU A 164 4.29 -2.18 -15.97
N GLN A 165 5.38 -2.91 -15.86
CA GLN A 165 6.74 -2.37 -15.94
C GLN A 165 7.28 -2.25 -17.38
N ASP A 166 6.62 -2.85 -18.39
CA ASP A 166 7.01 -2.74 -19.78
C ASP A 166 6.68 -1.36 -20.36
N ARG A 167 7.60 -0.43 -20.16
CA ARG A 167 7.47 0.97 -20.64
C ARG A 167 7.56 1.13 -22.15
N SER A 168 7.77 0.08 -22.93
CA SER A 168 7.65 0.11 -24.39
C SER A 168 6.19 0.26 -24.85
N LYS A 169 5.22 -0.11 -23.99
CA LYS A 169 3.79 0.00 -24.23
C LYS A 169 3.21 1.22 -23.50
N LYS A 170 2.15 1.81 -24.07
CA LYS A 170 1.40 2.90 -23.43
C LYS A 170 0.79 2.43 -22.10
N LEU A 171 0.60 3.35 -21.17
CA LEU A 171 0.10 3.03 -19.82
C LEU A 171 -1.31 2.45 -19.86
N ASP A 172 -2.20 3.00 -20.65
CA ASP A 172 -3.57 2.54 -20.85
C ASP A 172 -3.62 1.08 -21.33
N LEU A 173 -2.78 0.74 -22.33
CA LEU A 173 -2.67 -0.63 -22.81
C LEU A 173 -2.16 -1.59 -21.73
N ARG A 174 -1.15 -1.18 -20.96
CA ARG A 174 -0.63 -2.01 -19.83
C ARG A 174 -1.71 -2.28 -18.80
N VAL A 175 -2.43 -1.25 -18.39
CA VAL A 175 -3.54 -1.38 -17.44
C VAL A 175 -4.66 -2.23 -18.01
N GLY A 176 -5.03 -1.99 -19.28
CA GLY A 176 -6.06 -2.78 -19.98
C GLY A 176 -5.73 -4.27 -20.06
N LEU A 177 -4.48 -4.62 -20.36
CA LEU A 177 -4.01 -6.01 -20.39
C LEU A 177 -4.10 -6.65 -18.99
N VAL A 178 -3.66 -5.96 -17.94
CA VAL A 178 -3.75 -6.47 -16.57
C VAL A 178 -5.20 -6.70 -16.14
N LEU A 179 -6.11 -5.77 -16.46
CA LEU A 179 -7.54 -5.94 -16.17
C LEU A 179 -8.16 -7.11 -16.93
N ALA A 180 -7.77 -7.30 -18.20
CA ALA A 180 -8.25 -8.41 -19.01
C ALA A 180 -7.75 -9.76 -18.46
N ILE A 181 -6.49 -9.87 -18.07
CA ILE A 181 -5.93 -11.04 -17.41
C ILE A 181 -6.67 -11.31 -16.10
N ALA A 182 -6.83 -10.30 -15.24
CA ALA A 182 -7.52 -10.45 -13.95
C ALA A 182 -8.96 -10.94 -14.13
N HIS A 183 -9.68 -10.41 -15.13
CA HIS A 183 -11.03 -10.89 -15.47
C HIS A 183 -11.04 -12.36 -15.87
N ASP A 184 -10.18 -12.75 -16.80
CA ASP A 184 -10.14 -14.12 -17.31
C ASP A 184 -9.71 -15.11 -16.21
N LEU A 185 -8.76 -14.74 -15.35
CA LEU A 185 -8.39 -15.50 -14.16
C LEU A 185 -9.57 -15.71 -13.22
N GLN A 186 -10.30 -14.65 -12.91
CA GLN A 186 -11.48 -14.71 -12.03
C GLN A 186 -12.56 -15.64 -12.60
N VAL A 187 -12.72 -15.68 -13.94
CA VAL A 187 -13.64 -16.61 -14.60
C VAL A 187 -13.18 -18.03 -14.43
N ARG A 188 -11.87 -18.33 -14.56
CA ARG A 188 -11.31 -19.68 -14.36
C ARG A 188 -11.46 -20.16 -12.92
N ILE A 189 -11.10 -19.31 -11.96
CA ILE A 189 -11.24 -19.61 -10.53
C ILE A 189 -12.70 -19.91 -10.17
N LYS A 190 -13.66 -19.10 -10.64
CA LYS A 190 -15.09 -19.35 -10.39
C LYS A 190 -15.62 -20.66 -10.99
N ARG A 191 -14.95 -21.18 -12.01
CA ARG A 191 -15.31 -22.45 -12.67
C ARG A 191 -14.54 -23.65 -12.11
N ASP A 192 -13.71 -23.42 -11.10
CA ASP A 192 -12.80 -24.42 -10.54
C ASP A 192 -11.82 -25.01 -11.60
N ASP A 193 -11.44 -24.17 -12.56
CA ASP A 193 -10.58 -24.53 -13.71
C ASP A 193 -9.18 -23.90 -13.54
N ILE A 194 -8.55 -24.22 -12.42
CA ILE A 194 -7.26 -23.64 -12.01
C ILE A 194 -6.12 -24.07 -12.98
N PHE A 195 -6.20 -25.28 -13.54
CA PHE A 195 -5.15 -25.81 -14.40
C PHE A 195 -5.09 -25.15 -15.79
N SER A 196 -6.16 -24.48 -16.22
CA SER A 196 -6.17 -23.71 -17.48
C SER A 196 -5.76 -22.26 -17.34
N ILE A 197 -5.28 -21.85 -16.17
CA ILE A 197 -4.84 -20.47 -15.90
C ILE A 197 -3.62 -20.10 -16.77
N ASP A 198 -2.72 -21.05 -17.04
CA ASP A 198 -1.53 -20.79 -17.86
C ASP A 198 -1.89 -20.38 -19.29
N ASP A 199 -2.99 -20.93 -19.85
CA ASP A 199 -3.50 -20.53 -21.16
C ASP A 199 -3.86 -19.02 -21.21
N VAL A 200 -4.28 -18.45 -20.08
CA VAL A 200 -4.57 -17.01 -19.99
C VAL A 200 -3.28 -16.19 -20.15
N PHE A 201 -2.19 -16.61 -19.54
CA PHE A 201 -0.91 -15.92 -19.66
C PHE A 201 -0.37 -15.97 -21.09
N GLU A 202 -0.41 -17.14 -21.71
CA GLU A 202 0.00 -17.33 -23.11
C GLU A 202 -0.86 -16.49 -24.06
N LYS A 203 -2.19 -16.47 -23.85
CA LYS A 203 -3.13 -15.68 -24.65
C LYS A 203 -2.73 -14.21 -24.72
N TYR A 204 -2.46 -13.58 -23.57
CA TYR A 204 -2.19 -12.14 -23.51
C TYR A 204 -0.73 -11.74 -23.87
N GLN A 205 0.12 -12.71 -24.20
CA GLN A 205 1.41 -12.51 -24.84
C GLN A 205 1.30 -12.45 -26.38
N THR A 206 0.17 -12.89 -26.96
CA THR A 206 -0.03 -12.88 -28.40
C THR A 206 -0.34 -11.48 -28.94
N GLU A 207 0.16 -11.17 -30.14
CA GLU A 207 -0.16 -9.91 -30.84
C GLU A 207 -1.67 -9.72 -31.05
N ASN A 208 -2.41 -10.80 -31.31
CA ASN A 208 -3.85 -10.74 -31.53
C ASN A 208 -4.61 -10.27 -30.28
N ALA A 209 -4.25 -10.78 -29.11
CA ALA A 209 -4.88 -10.37 -27.85
C ALA A 209 -4.50 -8.94 -27.49
N ILE A 210 -3.24 -8.54 -27.72
CA ILE A 210 -2.77 -7.18 -27.49
C ILE A 210 -3.55 -6.20 -28.39
N ARG A 211 -3.64 -6.46 -29.69
CA ARG A 211 -4.42 -5.65 -30.64
C ARG A 211 -5.91 -5.60 -30.29
N PHE A 212 -6.47 -6.70 -29.79
CA PHE A 212 -7.87 -6.72 -29.35
C PHE A 212 -8.11 -5.79 -28.15
N VAL A 213 -7.24 -5.82 -27.15
CA VAL A 213 -7.32 -4.91 -25.99
C VAL A 213 -7.13 -3.47 -26.45
N GLU A 214 -6.13 -3.21 -27.28
CA GLU A 214 -5.84 -1.89 -27.86
C GLU A 214 -7.06 -1.31 -28.61
N ALA A 215 -7.71 -2.14 -29.45
CA ALA A 215 -8.93 -1.75 -30.17
C ALA A 215 -10.12 -1.47 -29.22
N LYS A 216 -10.17 -2.12 -28.07
CA LYS A 216 -11.21 -1.85 -27.06
C LYS A 216 -10.95 -0.57 -26.28
N LEU A 217 -9.69 -0.19 -26.12
CA LEU A 217 -9.28 1.07 -25.50
C LEU A 217 -9.37 2.27 -26.46
N ALA A 218 -9.33 2.02 -27.78
CA ALA A 218 -9.50 3.03 -28.81
C ALA A 218 -10.97 3.47 -28.92
N GLY A 219 -11.52 4.05 -27.86
CA GLY A 219 -12.82 4.72 -27.85
C GLY A 219 -12.67 6.22 -28.09
N GLU A 220 -13.79 6.89 -28.35
CA GLU A 220 -13.83 8.34 -28.23
C GLU A 220 -13.53 8.71 -26.76
N GLU A 221 -12.61 9.63 -26.56
CA GLU A 221 -12.32 10.17 -25.23
C GLU A 221 -13.60 10.81 -24.68
N ASP A 222 -14.20 10.23 -23.65
CA ASP A 222 -15.34 10.83 -22.96
C ASP A 222 -14.83 11.97 -22.07
N TYR A 223 -14.73 13.13 -22.68
CA TYR A 223 -14.26 14.34 -22.08
C TYR A 223 -15.04 14.74 -20.83
N ALA A 224 -16.36 14.58 -20.87
CA ALA A 224 -17.24 14.88 -19.75
C ALA A 224 -16.96 13.92 -18.57
N PHE A 225 -16.63 12.66 -18.86
CA PHE A 225 -16.26 11.69 -17.85
C PHE A 225 -14.91 12.04 -17.20
N ILE A 226 -13.89 12.40 -18.00
CA ILE A 226 -12.56 12.79 -17.50
C ILE A 226 -12.67 14.03 -16.62
N MET A 227 -13.40 15.06 -17.06
CA MET A 227 -13.66 16.26 -16.27
C MET A 227 -14.37 15.94 -14.96
N LYS A 228 -15.37 15.08 -14.98
CA LYS A 228 -16.08 14.66 -13.77
C LYS A 228 -15.17 13.91 -12.81
N MET A 229 -14.31 13.03 -13.31
CA MET A 229 -13.32 12.31 -12.48
C MET A 229 -12.31 13.27 -11.86
N PHE A 230 -11.87 14.29 -12.58
CA PHE A 230 -11.01 15.32 -12.03
C PHE A 230 -11.73 16.14 -10.94
N GLN A 231 -12.94 16.59 -11.20
CA GLN A 231 -13.75 17.34 -10.24
C GLN A 231 -14.03 16.56 -8.95
N ASN A 232 -14.13 15.23 -9.02
CA ASN A 232 -14.27 14.39 -7.84
C ASN A 232 -13.07 14.50 -6.89
N GLN A 233 -11.88 14.90 -7.35
CA GLN A 233 -10.71 15.11 -6.49
C GLN A 233 -10.94 16.23 -5.46
N TYR A 234 -11.75 17.25 -5.80
CA TYR A 234 -12.14 18.30 -4.86
C TYR A 234 -13.06 17.83 -3.73
N LEU A 235 -13.71 16.68 -3.91
CA LEU A 235 -14.61 16.06 -2.93
C LEU A 235 -13.90 15.08 -2.00
N MET A 236 -12.62 14.78 -2.26
CA MET A 236 -11.85 13.86 -1.42
C MET A 236 -11.53 14.49 -0.05
N GLU A 237 -11.37 13.63 0.98
CA GLU A 237 -10.93 14.07 2.30
C GLU A 237 -9.54 14.72 2.18
N ARG A 238 -9.44 15.96 2.64
CA ARG A 238 -8.17 16.71 2.59
C ARG A 238 -7.27 16.24 3.73
N LEU A 239 -6.11 15.76 3.39
CA LEU A 239 -5.06 15.44 4.36
C LEU A 239 -4.16 16.65 4.64
N ARG A 240 -4.08 17.60 3.68
CA ARG A 240 -3.22 18.78 3.73
C ARG A 240 -3.97 20.00 3.19
N ASP A 241 -3.64 21.18 3.72
CA ASP A 241 -4.27 22.46 3.31
C ASP A 241 -3.86 22.91 1.89
N ASP A 242 -2.72 22.39 1.36
CA ASP A 242 -2.22 22.69 0.02
C ASP A 242 -2.83 21.82 -1.08
N TRP A 243 -3.72 20.86 -0.74
CA TRP A 243 -4.36 19.97 -1.72
C TRP A 243 -5.17 20.72 -2.78
N GLU A 244 -6.02 21.67 -2.37
CA GLU A 244 -6.83 22.46 -3.29
C GLU A 244 -6.00 23.39 -4.18
N PRO A 245 -4.99 24.13 -3.69
CA PRO A 245 -4.03 24.84 -4.52
C PRO A 245 -3.38 23.98 -5.60
N HIS A 246 -2.93 22.76 -5.27
CA HIS A 246 -2.34 21.83 -6.24
C HIS A 246 -3.37 21.35 -7.28
N LEU A 247 -4.62 21.09 -6.88
CA LEU A 247 -5.66 20.74 -7.84
C LEU A 247 -5.96 21.87 -8.80
N LEU A 248 -6.02 23.13 -8.32
CA LEU A 248 -6.22 24.32 -9.16
C LEU A 248 -5.09 24.48 -10.17
N GLU A 249 -3.84 24.32 -9.73
CA GLU A 249 -2.68 24.35 -10.61
C GLU A 249 -2.74 23.24 -11.66
N ALA A 250 -3.06 22.02 -11.27
CA ALA A 250 -3.20 20.88 -12.18
C ALA A 250 -4.36 21.09 -13.17
N GLU A 251 -5.50 21.61 -12.72
CA GLU A 251 -6.65 21.95 -13.57
C GLU A 251 -6.27 22.99 -14.63
N GLN A 252 -5.52 24.02 -14.22
CA GLN A 252 -5.08 25.09 -15.11
C GLN A 252 -4.09 24.57 -16.17
N ILE A 253 -3.18 23.64 -15.78
CA ILE A 253 -2.23 23.01 -16.71
C ILE A 253 -2.94 22.08 -17.67
N LEU A 254 -3.89 21.26 -17.19
CA LEU A 254 -4.55 20.22 -17.99
C LEU A 254 -5.63 20.78 -18.91
N TYR A 255 -6.35 21.82 -18.49
CA TYR A 255 -7.54 22.31 -19.21
C TYR A 255 -7.39 23.76 -19.69
N GLY A 256 -6.38 24.50 -19.22
CA GLY A 256 -6.11 25.88 -19.59
C GLY A 256 -7.28 26.82 -19.34
N GLU A 257 -7.20 28.05 -19.89
CA GLU A 257 -8.27 29.04 -19.78
C GLU A 257 -9.53 28.66 -20.59
N SER A 258 -9.37 27.76 -21.59
CA SER A 258 -10.48 27.31 -22.44
C SER A 258 -11.35 26.25 -21.76
N GLY A 259 -10.89 25.66 -20.62
CA GLY A 259 -11.53 24.51 -20.00
C GLY A 259 -11.45 23.23 -20.84
N CYS A 260 -10.62 23.20 -21.88
CA CYS A 260 -10.44 22.05 -22.75
C CYS A 260 -9.09 21.39 -22.47
N TYR A 261 -9.08 20.04 -22.41
CA TYR A 261 -7.86 19.25 -22.27
C TYR A 261 -6.91 19.55 -23.45
N THR A 262 -5.68 19.94 -23.16
CA THR A 262 -4.67 20.25 -24.18
C THR A 262 -3.75 19.08 -24.44
#